data_1366a4f5f723a89d45b346690ee90f99
#
_entry.id   1366a4f5f723a89d45b346690ee90f99
#
_cell.length_a   1.000
_cell.length_b   1.000
_cell.length_c   1.000
_cell.angle_alpha   90.00
_cell.angle_beta   90.00
_cell.angle_gamma   90.00
#
_symmetry.space_group_name_H-M   'P 1'
#
loop_
_entity.id
_entity.type
_entity.pdbx_description
1 polymer ?
#
loop_
_entity_poly.entity_id
_entity_poly.type
_entity_poly.pdbx_seq_one_letter_code
_entity_poly.pdbx_strand_id
1 'polypeptide(L)'
;MANIHYTEKRIAVCDKSGHTIAVLKDILALCGHSGFEVLSAEEPIGQDVQPLVLLFCEAEKIVDAPRFSTCVADYEFAARPELDGLHPLTYSITSNNADFTARNIRRTQDGFAAFEIVGVGIIGRVKLAAGCEQSVSTALAAAAACIACGIPFAEVLEALNHIKIED
;
A
#
# COMPACT_ATOMS: atom_id res chain seq x y z
N MET A 1 28.09 -16.24 -5.16
CA MET A 1 27.94 -15.59 -5.10
C MET A 1 27.06 -14.87 -4.99
N ALA A 2 26.60 -14.53 -4.73
CA ALA A 2 25.92 -14.01 -4.45
C ALA A 2 25.05 -13.29 -4.77
N ASN A 3 24.41 -13.11 -4.82
CA ASN A 3 23.60 -12.50 -5.04
C ASN A 3 22.93 -11.60 -4.62
N ILE A 4 22.80 -11.48 -4.23
CA ILE A 4 22.75 -10.44 -3.76
C ILE A 4 21.82 -9.58 -4.01
N HIS A 5 21.10 -9.75 -4.47
CA HIS A 5 20.23 -8.94 -4.95
C HIS A 5 19.03 -8.85 -4.19
N TYR A 6 19.05 -9.23 -3.21
CA TYR A 6 18.26 -8.79 -2.31
C TYR A 6 18.44 -7.42 -2.08
N THR A 7 18.70 -6.80 -2.94
CA THR A 7 18.60 -5.49 -2.97
C THR A 7 17.50 -5.04 -2.19
N GLU A 8 17.76 -4.38 -1.34
CA GLU A 8 17.02 -3.59 -0.55
C GLU A 8 15.82 -3.16 -1.22
N LYS A 9 14.76 -3.81 -0.95
CA LYS A 9 13.47 -3.47 -1.45
C LYS A 9 12.99 -2.31 -0.61
N ARG A 10 12.82 -1.18 -1.25
CA ARG A 10 12.39 0.04 -0.59
C ARG A 10 11.06 0.51 -1.15
N ILE A 11 10.17 0.88 -0.26
CA ILE A 11 8.87 1.45 -0.61
C ILE A 11 8.87 2.87 -0.09
N ALA A 12 8.71 3.84 -0.98
CA ALA A 12 8.56 5.23 -0.59
C ALA A 12 7.07 5.56 -0.57
N VAL A 13 6.61 6.19 0.49
CA VAL A 13 5.19 6.47 0.71
C VAL A 13 4.95 7.96 0.77
N CYS A 14 4.08 8.45 -0.12
CA CYS A 14 3.54 9.80 -0.06
C CYS A 14 2.22 9.72 0.69
N ASP A 15 2.26 9.96 1.98
CA ASP A 15 1.07 9.96 2.83
C ASP A 15 1.24 11.01 3.92
N LYS A 16 0.45 12.05 3.81
CA LYS A 16 0.51 13.20 4.71
C LYS A 16 0.27 12.83 6.18
N SER A 17 -0.54 11.82 6.44
CA SER A 17 -0.86 11.41 7.80
C SER A 17 0.18 10.51 8.45
N GLY A 18 0.96 9.80 7.66
CA GLY A 18 1.91 8.80 8.15
C GLY A 18 1.28 7.48 8.55
N HIS A 19 -0.04 7.36 8.51
CA HIS A 19 -0.74 6.14 8.93
C HIS A 19 -0.42 4.96 8.01
N THR A 20 -0.30 5.21 6.73
CA THR A 20 0.00 4.15 5.76
C THR A 20 1.37 3.55 5.98
N ILE A 21 2.35 4.37 6.36
CA ILE A 21 3.70 3.89 6.69
C ILE A 21 3.64 2.90 7.85
N ALA A 22 2.90 3.24 8.90
CA ALA A 22 2.78 2.39 10.08
C ALA A 22 2.13 1.03 9.73
N VAL A 23 1.03 1.06 8.99
CA VAL A 23 0.32 -0.15 8.58
C VAL A 23 1.20 -1.01 7.67
N LEU A 24 1.90 -0.38 6.74
CA LEU A 24 2.79 -1.08 5.81
C LEU A 24 3.91 -1.80 6.56
N LYS A 25 4.52 -1.14 7.54
CA LYS A 25 5.54 -1.76 8.38
C LYS A 25 5.00 -2.95 9.17
N ASP A 26 3.79 -2.85 9.69
CA ASP A 26 3.16 -3.92 10.43
C ASP A 26 2.89 -5.14 9.54
N ILE A 27 2.39 -4.91 8.34
CA ILE A 27 2.16 -6.00 7.37
C ILE A 27 3.47 -6.70 7.02
N LEU A 28 4.50 -5.92 6.70
CA LEU A 28 5.80 -6.47 6.32
C LEU A 28 6.42 -7.29 7.45
N ALA A 29 6.29 -6.83 8.68
CA ALA A 29 6.79 -7.56 9.85
C ALA A 29 6.06 -8.89 10.02
N LEU A 30 4.74 -8.88 9.90
CA LEU A 30 3.93 -10.10 10.05
C LEU A 30 4.18 -11.10 8.92
N CYS A 31 4.48 -10.61 7.72
CA CYS A 31 4.81 -11.48 6.59
C CYS A 31 6.26 -12.00 6.64
N GLY A 32 7.04 -11.57 7.61
CA GLY A 32 8.44 -12.00 7.72
C GLY A 32 9.39 -11.37 6.71
N HIS A 33 8.99 -10.26 6.09
CA HIS A 33 9.81 -9.57 5.08
C HIS A 33 10.59 -8.42 5.72
N SER A 34 11.56 -8.74 6.57
CA SER A 34 12.37 -7.74 7.26
C SER A 34 13.37 -7.01 6.34
N GLY A 35 13.56 -7.50 5.12
CA GLY A 35 14.45 -6.87 4.16
C GLY A 35 13.86 -5.64 3.46
N PHE A 36 12.59 -5.33 3.70
CA PHE A 36 11.98 -4.14 3.12
C PHE A 36 12.20 -2.93 4.01
N GLU A 37 12.51 -1.82 3.40
CA GLU A 37 12.62 -0.54 4.08
C GLU A 37 11.48 0.37 3.58
N VAL A 38 10.78 1.00 4.51
CA VAL A 38 9.70 1.93 4.20
C VAL A 38 10.16 3.36 4.50
N LEU A 39 10.08 4.21 3.48
CA LEU A 39 10.56 5.59 3.55
C LEU A 39 9.40 6.55 3.34
N SER A 40 9.49 7.73 3.94
CA SER A 40 8.56 8.81 3.61
C SER A 40 9.03 9.52 2.36
N ALA A 41 8.13 9.70 1.39
CA ALA A 41 8.40 10.48 0.19
C ALA A 41 7.93 11.93 0.32
N GLU A 42 7.50 12.34 1.51
CA GLU A 42 7.19 13.73 1.83
C GLU A 42 8.48 14.57 1.92
N GLU A 43 9.59 13.92 2.16
CA GLU A 43 10.90 14.56 2.23
C GLU A 43 11.78 14.07 1.08
N PRO A 44 12.80 14.83 0.69
CA PRO A 44 13.70 14.39 -0.37
C PRO A 44 14.39 13.08 -0.02
N ILE A 45 14.39 12.16 -0.96
CA ILE A 45 15.05 10.88 -0.82
C ILE A 45 16.48 11.02 -1.34
N GLY A 46 17.45 10.51 -0.60
CA GLY A 46 18.86 10.57 -0.98
C GLY A 46 19.10 9.97 -2.37
N GLN A 47 20.06 10.54 -3.10
CA GLN A 47 20.31 10.11 -4.48
C GLN A 47 20.91 8.72 -4.59
N ASP A 48 21.54 8.26 -3.52
CA ASP A 48 22.09 6.92 -3.44
C ASP A 48 21.03 5.87 -3.08
N VAL A 49 19.82 6.30 -2.77
CA VAL A 49 18.71 5.41 -2.44
C VAL A 49 17.90 5.15 -3.71
N GLN A 50 17.64 3.88 -3.99
CA GLN A 50 16.81 3.51 -5.14
C GLN A 50 15.57 2.77 -4.69
N PRO A 51 14.48 3.48 -4.43
CA PRO A 51 13.25 2.82 -4.05
C PRO A 51 12.60 2.08 -5.22
N LEU A 52 12.00 0.95 -4.92
CA LEU A 52 11.33 0.15 -5.94
C LEU A 52 9.92 0.62 -6.23
N VAL A 53 9.21 0.98 -5.20
CA VAL A 53 7.79 1.28 -5.31
C VAL A 53 7.49 2.63 -4.69
N LEU A 54 6.74 3.42 -5.41
CA LEU A 54 6.14 4.63 -4.87
C LEU A 54 4.68 4.33 -4.55
N LEU A 55 4.31 4.47 -3.30
CA LEU A 55 2.92 4.42 -2.89
C LEU A 55 2.42 5.85 -2.69
N PHE A 56 1.45 6.27 -3.50
CA PHE A 56 0.90 7.61 -3.44
C PHE A 56 -0.53 7.56 -2.91
N CYS A 57 -0.72 8.05 -1.72
CA CYS A 57 -2.03 8.12 -1.07
C CYS A 57 -2.62 9.51 -1.20
N GLU A 58 -2.16 10.42 -0.37
CA GLU A 58 -2.61 11.80 -0.41
C GLU A 58 -1.41 12.70 -0.09
N ALA A 59 -0.97 13.49 -1.03
CA ALA A 59 0.14 14.42 -0.84
C ALA A 59 0.01 15.60 -1.80
N GLU A 60 0.54 16.73 -1.39
CA GLU A 60 0.53 17.92 -2.22
C GLU A 60 1.56 17.82 -3.35
N LYS A 61 2.69 17.17 -3.06
CA LYS A 61 3.80 17.06 -4.00
C LYS A 61 4.31 15.64 -4.08
N ILE A 62 4.75 15.26 -5.24
CA ILE A 62 5.47 14.02 -5.47
C ILE A 62 6.88 14.40 -5.90
N VAL A 63 7.85 13.97 -5.11
CA VAL A 63 9.26 14.29 -5.38
C VAL A 63 9.88 13.13 -6.14
N ASP A 64 10.54 13.45 -7.26
CA ASP A 64 11.30 12.48 -8.03
C ASP A 64 10.53 11.23 -8.47
N ALA A 65 9.26 11.38 -8.82
CA ALA A 65 8.43 10.26 -9.28
C ALA A 65 9.09 9.39 -10.36
N PRO A 66 9.82 9.95 -11.36
CA PRO A 66 10.46 9.12 -12.38
C PRO A 66 11.54 8.16 -11.88
N ARG A 67 11.99 8.28 -10.64
CA ARG A 67 13.00 7.37 -10.08
C ARG A 67 12.41 6.00 -9.74
N PHE A 68 11.10 5.89 -9.68
CA PHE A 68 10.48 4.66 -9.24
C PHE A 68 10.17 3.73 -10.40
N SER A 69 10.41 2.45 -10.23
CA SER A 69 10.11 1.45 -11.24
C SER A 69 8.64 1.06 -11.25
N THR A 70 7.98 1.18 -10.12
CA THR A 70 6.57 0.82 -9.94
C THR A 70 5.88 1.89 -9.10
N CYS A 71 4.65 2.22 -9.45
CA CYS A 71 3.84 3.16 -8.69
C CYS A 71 2.50 2.54 -8.35
N VAL A 72 2.07 2.74 -7.11
CA VAL A 72 0.72 2.40 -6.65
C VAL A 72 0.08 3.69 -6.18
N ALA A 73 -1.09 4.01 -6.66
CA ALA A 73 -1.72 5.28 -6.35
C ALA A 73 -3.20 5.13 -6.04
N ASP A 74 -3.71 6.00 -5.16
CA ASP A 74 -5.15 6.16 -4.99
C ASP A 74 -5.74 6.55 -6.34
N TYR A 75 -6.84 5.92 -6.69
CA TYR A 75 -7.49 6.14 -7.99
C TYR A 75 -7.82 7.61 -8.25
N GLU A 76 -8.15 8.35 -7.21
CA GLU A 76 -8.46 9.78 -7.34
C GLU A 76 -7.25 10.60 -7.77
N PHE A 77 -6.04 10.15 -7.48
CA PHE A 77 -4.82 10.89 -7.76
C PHE A 77 -4.00 10.30 -8.91
N ALA A 78 -4.43 9.18 -9.47
CA ALA A 78 -3.63 8.46 -10.48
C ALA A 78 -3.42 9.25 -11.77
N ALA A 79 -4.27 10.22 -12.06
CA ALA A 79 -4.16 11.06 -13.26
C ALA A 79 -3.25 12.28 -13.08
N ARG A 80 -2.60 12.42 -11.95
CA ARG A 80 -1.71 13.57 -11.71
C ARG A 80 -0.53 13.58 -12.69
N PRO A 81 -0.18 14.75 -13.23
CA PRO A 81 0.93 14.84 -14.21
C PRO A 81 2.25 14.28 -13.71
N GLU A 82 2.52 14.37 -12.40
CA GLU A 82 3.75 13.86 -11.81
C GLU A 82 3.88 12.34 -11.95
N LEU A 83 2.76 11.64 -12.15
CA LEU A 83 2.73 10.19 -12.33
C LEU A 83 2.67 9.75 -13.78
N ASP A 84 2.70 10.71 -14.73
CA ASP A 84 2.67 10.39 -16.15
C ASP A 84 3.86 9.51 -16.52
N GLY A 85 3.60 8.46 -17.28
CA GLY A 85 4.62 7.52 -17.69
C GLY A 85 4.89 6.40 -16.72
N LEU A 86 4.41 6.49 -15.47
CA LEU A 86 4.60 5.44 -14.48
C LEU A 86 3.53 4.35 -14.55
N HIS A 87 2.41 4.63 -15.20
CA HIS A 87 1.28 3.69 -15.32
C HIS A 87 0.91 3.07 -13.97
N PRO A 88 0.48 3.88 -13.00
CA PRO A 88 0.29 3.37 -11.64
C PRO A 88 -0.79 2.29 -11.55
N LEU A 89 -0.54 1.31 -10.70
CA LEU A 89 -1.57 0.41 -10.22
C LEU A 89 -2.43 1.22 -9.25
N THR A 90 -3.73 1.12 -9.37
CA THR A 90 -4.64 1.97 -8.59
C THR A 90 -5.40 1.17 -7.54
N TYR A 91 -5.79 1.85 -6.48
CA TYR A 91 -6.66 1.27 -5.47
C TYR A 91 -7.78 2.27 -5.12
N SER A 92 -8.92 1.77 -4.72
CA SER A 92 -10.04 2.62 -4.30
C SER A 92 -11.03 1.84 -3.45
N ILE A 93 -11.62 2.51 -2.46
CA ILE A 93 -12.76 1.96 -1.70
C ILE A 93 -14.08 2.44 -2.26
N THR A 94 -14.06 3.34 -3.24
CA THR A 94 -15.28 3.94 -3.81
C THR A 94 -15.49 3.65 -5.29
N SER A 95 -14.42 3.48 -6.06
CA SER A 95 -14.51 3.23 -7.50
C SER A 95 -14.21 1.78 -7.84
N ASN A 96 -15.07 1.17 -8.65
CA ASN A 96 -14.84 -0.18 -9.13
C ASN A 96 -13.89 -0.23 -10.33
N ASN A 97 -13.41 0.92 -10.79
CA ASN A 97 -12.48 1.00 -11.92
C ASN A 97 -11.02 0.87 -11.52
N ALA A 98 -10.73 0.90 -10.23
CA ALA A 98 -9.37 0.74 -9.74
C ALA A 98 -8.92 -0.73 -9.86
N ASP A 99 -7.60 -0.93 -9.94
CA ASP A 99 -7.03 -2.28 -10.03
C ASP A 99 -7.26 -3.10 -8.77
N PHE A 100 -7.24 -2.44 -7.61
CA PHE A 100 -7.56 -3.06 -6.34
C PHE A 100 -8.74 -2.32 -5.71
N THR A 101 -9.75 -3.06 -5.32
CA THR A 101 -10.94 -2.46 -4.69
C THR A 101 -11.25 -3.16 -3.38
N ALA A 102 -11.88 -2.43 -2.46
CA ALA A 102 -12.47 -3.01 -1.26
C ALA A 102 -13.99 -2.95 -1.44
N ARG A 103 -14.63 -4.08 -1.31
CA ARG A 103 -16.08 -4.21 -1.52
C ARG A 103 -16.78 -4.75 -0.29
N ASN A 104 -18.09 -4.49 -0.21
CA ASN A 104 -18.92 -4.98 0.88
C ASN A 104 -18.39 -4.54 2.25
N ILE A 105 -17.95 -3.29 2.34
CA ILE A 105 -17.39 -2.74 3.56
C ILE A 105 -18.51 -2.58 4.57
N ARG A 106 -18.37 -3.18 5.76
CA ARG A 106 -19.36 -3.09 6.83
C ARG A 106 -18.69 -3.17 8.20
N ARG A 107 -19.34 -2.58 9.19
CA ARG A 107 -18.88 -2.74 10.55
C ARG A 107 -19.53 -3.96 11.15
N THR A 108 -18.72 -4.72 11.88
CA THR A 108 -19.23 -5.86 12.63
C THR A 108 -19.65 -5.39 14.04
N GLN A 109 -20.44 -6.20 14.74
CA GLN A 109 -20.90 -5.86 16.09
C GLN A 109 -19.77 -5.79 17.10
N ASP A 110 -18.69 -6.51 16.85
CA ASP A 110 -17.52 -6.54 17.73
C ASP A 110 -16.47 -5.46 17.39
N GLY A 111 -16.84 -4.47 16.56
CA GLY A 111 -16.00 -3.31 16.30
C GLY A 111 -14.94 -3.47 15.21
N PHE A 112 -15.07 -4.50 14.38
CA PHE A 112 -14.17 -4.69 13.24
C PHE A 112 -14.77 -4.11 11.98
N ALA A 113 -13.93 -3.86 10.99
CA ALA A 113 -14.35 -3.57 9.62
C ALA A 113 -14.18 -4.85 8.79
N ALA A 114 -15.24 -5.32 8.20
CA ALA A 114 -15.21 -6.49 7.33
C ALA A 114 -15.38 -6.03 5.88
N PHE A 115 -14.56 -6.54 4.99
CA PHE A 115 -14.62 -6.20 3.57
C PHE A 115 -13.93 -7.26 2.73
N GLU A 116 -14.08 -7.16 1.42
CA GLU A 116 -13.41 -8.04 0.49
C GLU A 116 -12.44 -7.21 -0.34
N ILE A 117 -11.22 -7.69 -0.50
CA ILE A 117 -10.26 -7.11 -1.45
C ILE A 117 -10.41 -7.86 -2.76
N VAL A 118 -10.61 -7.11 -3.82
CA VAL A 118 -10.72 -7.66 -5.18
C VAL A 118 -9.69 -6.98 -6.07
N GLY A 119 -8.90 -7.77 -6.75
CA GLY A 119 -7.92 -7.30 -7.74
C GLY A 119 -7.91 -8.24 -8.94
N VAL A 120 -6.93 -8.08 -9.81
CA VAL A 120 -6.82 -8.95 -10.98
C VAL A 120 -6.41 -10.34 -10.52
N GLY A 121 -7.33 -11.29 -10.66
CA GLY A 121 -7.07 -12.68 -10.27
C GLY A 121 -7.03 -12.93 -8.77
N ILE A 122 -7.41 -11.96 -7.95
CA ILE A 122 -7.42 -12.12 -6.50
C ILE A 122 -8.74 -11.69 -5.90
N ILE A 123 -9.15 -12.39 -4.87
CA ILE A 123 -10.28 -12.02 -4.03
C ILE A 123 -10.03 -12.60 -2.64
N GLY A 124 -10.25 -11.81 -1.60
CA GLY A 124 -10.06 -12.28 -0.24
C GLY A 124 -10.85 -11.46 0.76
N ARG A 125 -11.21 -12.09 1.86
CA ARG A 125 -11.99 -11.45 2.93
C ARG A 125 -11.05 -10.97 4.02
N VAL A 126 -11.32 -9.76 4.50
CA VAL A 126 -10.57 -9.15 5.58
C VAL A 126 -11.52 -8.79 6.71
N LYS A 127 -11.11 -9.09 7.93
CA LYS A 127 -11.73 -8.60 9.14
C LYS A 127 -10.67 -7.79 9.87
N LEU A 128 -10.75 -6.48 9.70
CA LEU A 128 -9.72 -5.56 10.14
C LEU A 128 -10.10 -4.93 11.47
N ALA A 129 -9.21 -4.99 12.44
CA ALA A 129 -9.40 -4.29 13.71
C ALA A 129 -9.16 -2.79 13.49
N ALA A 130 -10.22 -2.06 13.18
CA ALA A 130 -10.12 -0.66 12.79
C ALA A 130 -11.42 0.09 13.04
N GLY A 131 -11.29 1.36 13.29
CA GLY A 131 -12.42 2.20 13.69
C GLY A 131 -13.24 2.84 12.59
N CYS A 132 -12.68 3.05 11.40
CA CYS A 132 -13.34 3.87 10.37
C CYS A 132 -13.03 3.44 8.93
N GLU A 133 -13.76 4.04 7.99
CA GLU A 133 -13.56 3.79 6.56
C GLU A 133 -12.16 4.17 6.08
N GLN A 134 -11.61 5.23 6.66
CA GLN A 134 -10.25 5.66 6.31
C GLN A 134 -9.24 4.56 6.60
N SER A 135 -9.45 3.78 7.65
CA SER A 135 -8.59 2.64 7.98
C SER A 135 -8.66 1.55 6.92
N VAL A 136 -9.83 1.35 6.31
CA VAL A 136 -9.97 0.39 5.20
C VAL A 136 -9.17 0.86 3.99
N SER A 137 -9.24 2.15 3.67
CA SER A 137 -8.46 2.74 2.56
C SER A 137 -6.96 2.59 2.81
N THR A 138 -6.51 2.86 4.03
CA THR A 138 -5.11 2.72 4.42
C THR A 138 -4.65 1.27 4.29
N ALA A 139 -5.45 0.32 4.76
CA ALA A 139 -5.15 -1.10 4.66
C ALA A 139 -5.06 -1.56 3.20
N LEU A 140 -5.99 -1.09 2.38
CA LEU A 140 -6.00 -1.42 0.94
C LEU A 140 -4.77 -0.87 0.23
N ALA A 141 -4.40 0.38 0.53
CA ALA A 141 -3.19 1.01 -0.03
C ALA A 141 -1.94 0.21 0.31
N ALA A 142 -1.78 -0.14 1.59
CA ALA A 142 -0.63 -0.90 2.05
C ALA A 142 -0.60 -2.29 1.42
N ALA A 143 -1.76 -2.95 1.32
CA ALA A 143 -1.87 -4.26 0.69
C ALA A 143 -1.46 -4.20 -0.79
N ALA A 144 -1.95 -3.19 -1.51
CA ALA A 144 -1.62 -3.02 -2.93
C ALA A 144 -0.11 -2.82 -3.12
N ALA A 145 0.54 -2.03 -2.25
CA ALA A 145 1.98 -1.82 -2.31
C ALA A 145 2.75 -3.12 -2.06
N CYS A 146 2.33 -3.91 -1.08
CA CYS A 146 2.96 -5.20 -0.79
C CYS A 146 2.84 -6.17 -1.96
N ILE A 147 1.68 -6.24 -2.58
CA ILE A 147 1.45 -7.09 -3.74
C ILE A 147 2.30 -6.62 -4.92
N ALA A 148 2.41 -5.30 -5.12
CA ALA A 148 3.25 -4.73 -6.17
C ALA A 148 4.74 -5.06 -5.95
N CYS A 149 5.15 -5.27 -4.71
CA CYS A 149 6.51 -5.68 -4.36
C CYS A 149 6.74 -7.18 -4.55
N GLY A 150 5.71 -7.94 -4.91
CA GLY A 150 5.84 -9.38 -5.13
C GLY A 150 5.50 -10.25 -3.93
N ILE A 151 4.98 -9.67 -2.86
CA ILE A 151 4.54 -10.45 -1.71
C ILE A 151 3.24 -11.17 -2.09
N PRO A 152 3.13 -12.49 -1.87
CA PRO A 152 1.92 -13.22 -2.22
C PRO A 152 0.68 -12.68 -1.50
N PHE A 153 -0.42 -12.59 -2.23
CA PHE A 153 -1.66 -12.07 -1.68
C PHE A 153 -2.12 -12.80 -0.42
N ALA A 154 -1.94 -14.11 -0.38
CA ALA A 154 -2.33 -14.92 0.78
C ALA A 154 -1.61 -14.49 2.06
N GLU A 155 -0.34 -14.11 1.97
CA GLU A 155 0.43 -13.62 3.10
C GLU A 155 -0.04 -12.24 3.54
N VAL A 156 -0.32 -11.37 2.59
CA VAL A 156 -0.83 -10.04 2.87
C VAL A 156 -2.21 -10.13 3.54
N LEU A 157 -3.06 -11.00 3.03
CA LEU A 157 -4.40 -11.22 3.56
C LEU A 157 -4.35 -11.70 5.01
N GLU A 158 -3.48 -12.65 5.30
CA GLU A 158 -3.30 -13.16 6.65
C GLU A 158 -2.82 -12.05 7.59
N ALA A 159 -1.86 -11.24 7.16
CA ALA A 159 -1.36 -10.14 7.96
C ALA A 159 -2.46 -9.12 8.28
N LEU A 160 -3.28 -8.76 7.28
CA LEU A 160 -4.39 -7.82 7.48
C LEU A 160 -5.38 -8.30 8.52
N ASN A 161 -5.59 -9.59 8.63
CA ASN A 161 -6.50 -10.16 9.63
C ASN A 161 -5.92 -10.20 11.04
N HIS A 162 -4.66 -9.82 11.20
CA HIS A 162 -3.98 -9.83 12.50
C HIS A 162 -3.46 -8.47 12.96
N ILE A 163 -3.48 -7.45 12.11
CA ILE A 163 -3.06 -6.11 12.52
C ILE A 163 -4.22 -5.33 13.12
N LYS A 164 -3.88 -4.27 13.84
CA LYS A 164 -4.85 -3.32 14.36
C LYS A 164 -4.45 -1.93 13.89
N ILE A 165 -5.38 -1.22 13.27
CA ILE A 165 -5.15 0.15 12.84
C ILE A 165 -5.79 1.08 13.87
N GLU A 166 -4.97 1.92 14.46
CA GLU A 166 -5.41 2.91 15.41
C GLU A 166 -5.72 4.22 14.67
N ASP A 167 -6.80 4.84 15.08
CA ASP A 167 -7.25 6.10 14.48
C ASP A 167 -6.44 7.30 15.02
#